data_dbc9e85742998945da82f5a95e674133
#
_entry.id   dbc9e85742998945da82f5a95e674133
#
_cell.length_a   1.000
_cell.length_b   1.000
_cell.length_c   1.000
_cell.angle_alpha   90.00
_cell.angle_beta   90.00
_cell.angle_gamma   90.00
#
_symmetry.space_group_name_H-M   'P 1'
#
loop_
_entity.id
_entity.type
_entity.pdbx_description
1 polymer ?
#
loop_
_entity_poly.entity_id
_entity_poly.type
_entity_poly.pdbx_seq_one_letter_code
_entity_poly.pdbx_strand_id
1 'polypeptide(L)'
;MVPYKRLSIIRNPDGFLQEPSVQRAIAAEAGILFVTGTPIQLRLHFETAFADAPETRFCYLCENPALLLPDIRKEAFQDTFSVTDLFPNISDKKALASQPAYVLEALFAKDIQGYVSSSDLARYLMEIEFASRMAPAPVSDPVADMAELKPSWSIFAKSVEAVSTSILAAIRQDKYELIRPELERLNNTFQEYLDLAYFSMLHASHFLAPRSVNKILPYLSTTYRDKHKVALLVVDGMAWWQYLVLREHLAAEKIRTVDSAIYAWIPTITMLSRQAIFRGDDPRLYYKQSPASEEKLWNAWWTEKGVPSSDIQYIYGDSEPEVWSTTRRLALVSVTLDEVMHISDAPDLLLACTEAWARRFARTIISLKDQGFKIYITTDHGNVLSTGTGSLTSAEKTHLFADGSRGTRHLIYDSSAPMEAFLAEHDASSFLVHDNWLAYRQEQAFAKNGKRQITHGGSHLLEVAIPFIEI
;
A
#
# COMPACT_ATOMS: atom_id res chain seq x y z
N MET A 1 0.83 5.03 -35.65
CA MET A 1 0.89 6.40 -36.19
C MET A 1 1.24 7.32 -35.02
N VAL A 2 2.39 8.01 -35.06
CA VAL A 2 2.76 8.94 -33.96
C VAL A 2 1.89 10.18 -34.13
N PRO A 3 1.08 10.56 -33.13
CA PRO A 3 0.21 11.72 -33.27
C PRO A 3 1.06 13.01 -33.47
N TYR A 4 0.71 13.81 -34.46
CA TYR A 4 1.38 15.10 -34.74
C TYR A 4 1.16 16.14 -33.63
N LYS A 5 0.12 15.96 -32.80
CA LYS A 5 -0.21 16.87 -31.71
C LYS A 5 0.42 16.44 -30.39
N ARG A 6 0.76 17.41 -29.56
CA ARG A 6 1.32 17.21 -28.24
C ARG A 6 0.32 16.55 -27.28
N LEU A 7 -0.98 16.75 -27.48
CA LEU A 7 -2.06 16.13 -26.74
C LEU A 7 -2.82 15.14 -27.61
N SER A 8 -3.02 13.95 -27.10
CA SER A 8 -3.94 12.94 -27.65
C SER A 8 -5.05 12.65 -26.64
N ILE A 9 -6.27 12.46 -27.12
CA ILE A 9 -7.40 11.95 -26.35
C ILE A 9 -7.77 10.61 -26.98
N ILE A 10 -7.52 9.53 -26.25
CA ILE A 10 -7.74 8.18 -26.73
C ILE A 10 -8.86 7.53 -25.95
N ARG A 11 -9.86 7.05 -26.67
CA ARG A 11 -10.87 6.14 -26.12
C ARG A 11 -10.32 4.73 -26.13
N ASN A 12 -10.30 4.07 -24.99
CA ASN A 12 -9.76 2.72 -24.85
C ASN A 12 -10.80 1.78 -24.22
N PRO A 13 -11.72 1.21 -25.02
CA PRO A 13 -12.88 0.46 -24.52
C PRO A 13 -12.53 -0.85 -23.84
N ASP A 14 -11.38 -1.44 -24.12
CA ASP A 14 -10.90 -2.69 -23.50
C ASP A 14 -9.93 -2.48 -22.33
N GLY A 15 -9.57 -1.24 -22.03
CA GLY A 15 -8.67 -0.93 -20.91
C GLY A 15 -7.19 -1.27 -21.15
N PHE A 16 -6.81 -1.76 -22.32
CA PHE A 16 -5.43 -2.21 -22.61
C PHE A 16 -4.38 -1.11 -22.35
N LEU A 17 -4.65 0.13 -22.78
CA LEU A 17 -3.75 1.26 -22.53
C LEU A 17 -3.74 1.72 -21.05
N GLN A 18 -4.56 1.15 -20.18
CA GLN A 18 -4.53 1.44 -18.74
C GLN A 18 -3.57 0.50 -18.00
N GLU A 19 -3.10 -0.57 -18.67
CA GLU A 19 -2.12 -1.49 -18.09
C GLU A 19 -0.78 -0.80 -17.87
N PRO A 20 -0.21 -0.84 -16.63
CA PRO A 20 1.01 -0.11 -16.31
C PRO A 20 2.24 -0.54 -17.12
N SER A 21 2.33 -1.82 -17.51
CA SER A 21 3.41 -2.35 -18.36
C SER A 21 3.37 -1.72 -19.76
N VAL A 22 2.17 -1.64 -20.35
CA VAL A 22 1.92 -1.03 -21.66
C VAL A 22 2.25 0.45 -21.63
N GLN A 23 1.79 1.18 -20.61
CA GLN A 23 2.07 2.61 -20.47
C GLN A 23 3.56 2.88 -20.34
N ARG A 24 4.29 2.09 -19.57
CA ARG A 24 5.75 2.22 -19.44
C ARG A 24 6.48 1.94 -20.75
N ALA A 25 6.09 0.91 -21.48
CA ALA A 25 6.70 0.58 -22.75
C ALA A 25 6.49 1.73 -23.78
N ILE A 26 5.27 2.25 -23.88
CA ILE A 26 4.95 3.37 -24.78
C ILE A 26 5.65 4.67 -24.33
N ALA A 27 5.76 4.92 -23.02
CA ALA A 27 6.46 6.08 -22.50
C ALA A 27 7.97 6.03 -22.84
N ALA A 28 8.58 4.85 -22.70
CA ALA A 28 10.00 4.64 -23.00
C ALA A 28 10.29 4.76 -24.50
N GLU A 29 9.43 4.21 -25.36
CA GLU A 29 9.62 4.17 -26.81
C GLU A 29 9.22 5.49 -27.50
N ALA A 30 8.07 6.06 -27.11
CA ALA A 30 7.48 7.20 -27.78
C ALA A 30 7.52 8.51 -26.99
N GLY A 31 7.95 8.49 -25.72
CA GLY A 31 7.99 9.66 -24.85
C GLY A 31 6.60 10.23 -24.54
N ILE A 32 5.56 9.38 -24.50
CA ILE A 32 4.16 9.79 -24.26
C ILE A 32 3.79 9.46 -22.82
N LEU A 33 3.32 10.44 -22.05
CA LEU A 33 2.82 10.25 -20.70
C LEU A 33 1.29 10.09 -20.70
N PHE A 34 0.82 9.01 -20.08
CA PHE A 34 -0.61 8.74 -19.97
C PHE A 34 -1.21 9.43 -18.75
N VAL A 35 -2.39 10.03 -18.95
CA VAL A 35 -3.16 10.68 -17.90
C VAL A 35 -4.58 10.12 -17.90
N THR A 36 -5.00 9.59 -16.75
CA THR A 36 -6.35 9.08 -16.53
C THR A 36 -7.04 9.91 -15.46
N GLY A 37 -8.35 10.08 -15.57
CA GLY A 37 -9.12 10.81 -14.57
C GLY A 37 -10.50 11.22 -15.05
N THR A 38 -11.25 11.83 -14.13
CA THR A 38 -12.53 12.47 -14.46
C THR A 38 -12.32 13.68 -15.39
N PRO A 39 -13.34 14.15 -16.10
CA PRO A 39 -13.23 15.34 -16.95
C PRO A 39 -12.67 16.57 -16.21
N ILE A 40 -13.00 16.74 -14.92
CA ILE A 40 -12.49 17.84 -14.09
C ILE A 40 -10.97 17.66 -13.82
N GLN A 41 -10.54 16.45 -13.52
CA GLN A 41 -9.12 16.15 -13.28
C GLN A 41 -8.28 16.34 -14.55
N LEU A 42 -8.80 15.91 -15.69
CA LEU A 42 -8.17 16.15 -16.99
C LEU A 42 -8.12 17.64 -17.34
N ARG A 43 -9.16 18.41 -16.98
CA ARG A 43 -9.16 19.87 -17.13
C ARG A 43 -8.07 20.50 -16.26
N LEU A 44 -7.98 20.13 -14.99
CA LEU A 44 -6.96 20.67 -14.10
C LEU A 44 -5.55 20.37 -14.61
N HIS A 45 -5.31 19.13 -15.07
CA HIS A 45 -4.04 18.74 -15.68
C HIS A 45 -3.72 19.57 -16.93
N PHE A 46 -4.73 19.86 -17.77
CA PHE A 46 -4.55 20.68 -18.97
C PHE A 46 -4.15 22.12 -18.65
N GLU A 47 -4.75 22.73 -17.62
CA GLU A 47 -4.43 24.09 -17.20
C GLU A 47 -3.08 24.21 -16.47
N THR A 48 -2.57 23.14 -15.92
CA THR A 48 -1.35 23.12 -15.12
C THR A 48 -0.25 22.33 -15.82
N ALA A 49 -0.11 21.05 -15.56
CA ALA A 49 1.01 20.22 -16.01
C ALA A 49 1.18 20.20 -17.56
N PHE A 50 0.09 20.23 -18.33
CA PHE A 50 0.19 20.30 -19.77
C PHE A 50 0.67 21.68 -20.24
N ALA A 51 0.20 22.76 -19.62
CA ALA A 51 0.63 24.12 -19.96
C ALA A 51 2.11 24.35 -19.61
N ASP A 52 2.54 23.85 -18.46
CA ASP A 52 3.90 24.05 -17.92
C ASP A 52 4.97 23.16 -18.58
N ALA A 53 4.58 22.14 -19.34
CA ALA A 53 5.51 21.20 -19.98
C ALA A 53 5.40 21.20 -21.53
N PRO A 54 5.90 22.25 -22.21
CA PRO A 54 5.68 22.46 -23.65
C PRO A 54 6.29 21.38 -24.56
N GLU A 55 7.35 20.70 -24.10
CA GLU A 55 8.04 19.65 -24.87
C GLU A 55 7.49 18.25 -24.59
N THR A 56 6.60 18.10 -23.62
CA THR A 56 6.07 16.79 -23.20
C THR A 56 4.82 16.43 -23.99
N ARG A 57 4.75 15.18 -24.45
CA ARG A 57 3.55 14.62 -25.08
C ARG A 57 2.69 13.92 -24.08
N PHE A 58 1.39 14.18 -24.10
CA PHE A 58 0.41 13.59 -23.19
C PHE A 58 -0.68 12.83 -23.95
N CYS A 59 -1.13 11.73 -23.36
CA CYS A 59 -2.27 10.96 -23.84
C CYS A 59 -3.33 10.89 -22.72
N TYR A 60 -4.47 11.54 -22.93
CA TYR A 60 -5.62 11.44 -22.04
C TYR A 60 -6.45 10.21 -22.41
N LEU A 61 -6.55 9.26 -21.49
CA LEU A 61 -7.45 8.11 -21.63
C LEU A 61 -8.83 8.53 -21.12
N CYS A 62 -9.79 8.66 -22.03
CA CYS A 62 -11.12 9.17 -21.74
C CYS A 62 -12.19 8.37 -22.48
N GLU A 63 -13.10 7.73 -21.75
CA GLU A 63 -14.18 6.92 -22.36
C GLU A 63 -15.16 7.76 -23.18
N ASN A 64 -15.46 8.96 -22.71
CA ASN A 64 -16.36 9.88 -23.41
C ASN A 64 -15.71 11.25 -23.62
N PRO A 65 -14.96 11.44 -24.72
CA PRO A 65 -14.33 12.71 -25.06
C PRO A 65 -15.30 13.90 -25.18
N ALA A 66 -16.58 13.65 -25.41
CA ALA A 66 -17.58 14.73 -25.51
C ALA A 66 -17.80 15.47 -24.18
N LEU A 67 -17.44 14.85 -23.06
CA LEU A 67 -17.49 15.48 -21.72
C LEU A 67 -16.33 16.45 -21.45
N LEU A 68 -15.27 16.41 -22.27
CA LEU A 68 -14.18 17.37 -22.17
C LEU A 68 -14.56 18.69 -22.85
N LEU A 69 -14.02 19.80 -22.34
CA LEU A 69 -14.29 21.12 -22.88
C LEU A 69 -13.80 21.27 -24.34
N PRO A 70 -14.44 22.13 -25.13
CA PRO A 70 -14.12 22.28 -26.57
C PRO A 70 -12.69 22.70 -26.87
N ASP A 71 -12.06 23.49 -26.00
CA ASP A 71 -10.67 23.93 -26.12
C ASP A 71 -9.68 22.75 -26.00
N ILE A 72 -9.85 21.88 -25.02
CA ILE A 72 -9.02 20.66 -24.88
C ILE A 72 -9.18 19.79 -26.14
N ARG A 73 -10.42 19.59 -26.60
CA ARG A 73 -10.70 18.74 -27.75
C ARG A 73 -10.12 19.32 -29.05
N LYS A 74 -10.05 20.65 -29.18
CA LYS A 74 -9.46 21.33 -30.33
C LYS A 74 -7.94 21.18 -30.40
N GLU A 75 -7.29 21.23 -29.22
CA GLU A 75 -5.83 21.06 -29.11
C GLU A 75 -5.41 19.60 -29.32
N ALA A 76 -6.28 18.61 -29.04
CA ALA A 76 -5.95 17.21 -29.06
C ALA A 76 -6.15 16.53 -30.41
N PHE A 77 -5.34 15.53 -30.69
CA PHE A 77 -5.66 14.43 -31.60
C PHE A 77 -6.64 13.50 -30.92
N GLN A 78 -7.70 13.05 -31.59
CA GLN A 78 -8.73 12.18 -31.01
C GLN A 78 -8.81 10.88 -31.79
N ASP A 79 -8.78 9.75 -31.11
CA ASP A 79 -8.91 8.42 -31.70
C ASP A 79 -9.48 7.41 -30.70
N THR A 80 -9.79 6.21 -31.21
CA THR A 80 -10.17 5.05 -30.41
C THR A 80 -9.13 3.97 -30.66
N PHE A 81 -8.61 3.39 -29.57
CA PHE A 81 -7.65 2.30 -29.63
C PHE A 81 -8.17 1.09 -28.83
N SER A 82 -8.09 -0.07 -29.44
CA SER A 82 -8.40 -1.36 -28.85
C SER A 82 -7.25 -2.32 -29.06
N VAL A 83 -7.04 -3.27 -28.11
CA VAL A 83 -6.05 -4.33 -28.27
C VAL A 83 -6.27 -5.13 -29.56
N THR A 84 -7.50 -5.17 -30.06
CA THR A 84 -7.83 -5.84 -31.32
C THR A 84 -7.19 -5.19 -32.55
N ASP A 85 -6.78 -3.93 -32.44
CA ASP A 85 -6.08 -3.23 -33.51
C ASP A 85 -4.63 -3.75 -33.69
N LEU A 86 -4.07 -4.35 -32.64
CA LEU A 86 -2.76 -5.01 -32.68
C LEU A 86 -2.80 -6.39 -33.39
N PHE A 87 -3.97 -6.99 -33.49
CA PHE A 87 -4.16 -8.35 -34.01
C PHE A 87 -5.26 -8.40 -35.08
N PRO A 88 -5.07 -7.72 -36.22
CA PRO A 88 -6.12 -7.62 -37.25
C PRO A 88 -6.53 -8.99 -37.82
N ASN A 89 -5.62 -9.97 -37.79
CA ASN A 89 -5.81 -11.31 -38.38
C ASN A 89 -6.58 -12.28 -37.47
N ILE A 90 -6.81 -11.92 -36.20
CA ILE A 90 -7.50 -12.79 -35.23
C ILE A 90 -9.00 -12.53 -35.28
N SER A 91 -9.80 -13.59 -35.49
CA SER A 91 -11.26 -13.48 -35.61
C SER A 91 -11.98 -13.23 -34.30
N ASP A 92 -11.56 -13.91 -33.22
CA ASP A 92 -12.20 -13.82 -31.90
C ASP A 92 -11.70 -12.62 -31.11
N LYS A 93 -12.22 -11.44 -31.45
CA LYS A 93 -11.86 -10.19 -30.81
C LYS A 93 -12.23 -10.13 -29.32
N LYS A 94 -13.31 -10.83 -28.93
CA LYS A 94 -13.77 -10.85 -27.55
C LYS A 94 -12.85 -11.68 -26.66
N ALA A 95 -12.45 -12.87 -27.13
CA ALA A 95 -11.50 -13.71 -26.41
C ALA A 95 -10.14 -13.01 -26.28
N LEU A 96 -9.70 -12.29 -27.34
CA LEU A 96 -8.45 -11.53 -27.33
C LEU A 96 -8.47 -10.39 -26.29
N ALA A 97 -9.53 -9.57 -26.28
CA ALA A 97 -9.64 -8.41 -25.38
C ALA A 97 -9.71 -8.78 -23.88
N SER A 98 -10.04 -10.05 -23.57
CA SER A 98 -10.09 -10.56 -22.19
C SER A 98 -8.74 -11.09 -21.68
N GLN A 99 -7.68 -11.10 -22.51
CA GLN A 99 -6.39 -11.66 -22.12
C GLN A 99 -5.54 -10.63 -21.33
N PRO A 100 -4.77 -11.10 -20.33
CA PRO A 100 -3.81 -10.24 -19.64
C PRO A 100 -2.65 -9.84 -20.56
N ALA A 101 -1.99 -8.71 -20.24
CA ALA A 101 -0.95 -8.11 -21.08
C ALA A 101 0.17 -9.09 -21.46
N TYR A 102 0.69 -9.89 -20.51
CA TYR A 102 1.77 -10.83 -20.77
C TYR A 102 1.39 -11.93 -21.80
N VAL A 103 0.11 -12.30 -21.85
CA VAL A 103 -0.39 -13.27 -22.87
C VAL A 103 -0.44 -12.62 -24.25
N LEU A 104 -0.85 -11.35 -24.30
CA LEU A 104 -0.87 -10.57 -25.54
C LEU A 104 0.53 -10.33 -26.09
N GLU A 105 1.50 -10.02 -25.23
CA GLU A 105 2.92 -9.89 -25.58
C GLU A 105 3.47 -11.20 -26.14
N ALA A 106 3.21 -12.34 -25.48
CA ALA A 106 3.64 -13.65 -25.95
C ALA A 106 2.95 -14.04 -27.28
N LEU A 107 1.69 -13.68 -27.46
CA LEU A 107 0.95 -13.90 -28.70
C LEU A 107 1.51 -13.02 -29.84
N PHE A 108 1.85 -11.80 -29.55
CA PHE A 108 2.46 -10.86 -30.50
C PHE A 108 3.85 -11.34 -30.94
N ALA A 109 4.65 -11.84 -29.99
CA ALA A 109 5.98 -12.39 -30.27
C ALA A 109 5.97 -13.66 -31.15
N LYS A 110 4.83 -14.34 -31.26
CA LYS A 110 4.69 -15.50 -32.16
C LYS A 110 4.68 -15.14 -33.65
N ASP A 111 4.61 -13.85 -34.01
CA ASP A 111 4.55 -13.36 -35.43
C ASP A 111 3.56 -14.16 -36.29
N ILE A 112 2.31 -14.24 -35.82
CA ILE A 112 1.28 -15.06 -36.46
C ILE A 112 0.90 -14.45 -37.79
N GLN A 113 1.22 -15.16 -38.87
CA GLN A 113 0.87 -14.78 -40.24
C GLN A 113 -0.47 -15.40 -40.66
N GLY A 114 -1.31 -14.63 -41.34
CA GLY A 114 -2.58 -15.11 -41.87
C GLY A 114 -3.74 -15.11 -40.87
N TYR A 115 -4.90 -15.59 -41.35
CA TYR A 115 -6.15 -15.60 -40.57
C TYR A 115 -6.10 -16.65 -39.45
N VAL A 116 -6.51 -16.24 -38.25
CA VAL A 116 -6.56 -17.10 -37.05
C VAL A 116 -8.02 -17.32 -36.64
N SER A 117 -8.45 -18.58 -36.68
CA SER A 117 -9.78 -18.97 -36.19
C SER A 117 -9.87 -18.95 -34.65
N SER A 118 -11.09 -19.01 -34.10
CA SER A 118 -11.28 -19.13 -32.65
C SER A 118 -10.63 -20.37 -32.05
N SER A 119 -10.61 -21.47 -32.78
CA SER A 119 -9.96 -22.72 -32.35
C SER A 119 -8.43 -22.61 -32.34
N ASP A 120 -7.86 -21.93 -33.32
CA ASP A 120 -6.41 -21.69 -33.38
C ASP A 120 -5.99 -20.73 -32.27
N LEU A 121 -6.76 -19.66 -32.04
CA LEU A 121 -6.51 -18.76 -30.93
C LEU A 121 -6.55 -19.51 -29.58
N ALA A 122 -7.58 -20.32 -29.33
CA ALA A 122 -7.67 -21.10 -28.10
C ALA A 122 -6.45 -22.03 -27.92
N ARG A 123 -5.96 -22.66 -29.00
CA ARG A 123 -4.73 -23.46 -28.96
C ARG A 123 -3.51 -22.61 -28.61
N TYR A 124 -3.31 -21.46 -29.25
CA TYR A 124 -2.19 -20.54 -28.93
C TYR A 124 -2.24 -20.05 -27.48
N LEU A 125 -3.41 -19.70 -26.98
CA LEU A 125 -3.58 -19.28 -25.60
C LEU A 125 -3.23 -20.40 -24.60
N MET A 126 -3.67 -21.63 -24.86
CA MET A 126 -3.28 -22.81 -24.05
C MET A 126 -1.78 -23.07 -24.09
N GLU A 127 -1.13 -22.97 -25.27
CA GLU A 127 0.32 -23.10 -25.38
C GLU A 127 1.08 -22.06 -24.58
N ILE A 128 0.64 -20.79 -24.64
CA ILE A 128 1.24 -19.68 -23.88
C ILE A 128 1.04 -19.89 -22.37
N GLU A 129 -0.17 -20.27 -21.96
CA GLU A 129 -0.46 -20.56 -20.56
C GLU A 129 0.35 -21.76 -20.04
N PHE A 130 0.47 -22.82 -20.84
CA PHE A 130 1.31 -23.97 -20.50
C PHE A 130 2.79 -23.58 -20.42
N ALA A 131 3.30 -22.84 -21.40
CA ALA A 131 4.68 -22.37 -21.41
C ALA A 131 4.97 -21.44 -20.21
N SER A 132 4.04 -20.56 -19.83
CA SER A 132 4.18 -19.69 -18.66
C SER A 132 4.17 -20.45 -17.34
N ARG A 133 3.43 -21.56 -17.26
CA ARG A 133 3.44 -22.46 -16.08
C ARG A 133 4.70 -23.33 -16.01
N MET A 134 5.31 -23.65 -17.15
CA MET A 134 6.51 -24.50 -17.24
C MET A 134 7.81 -23.68 -17.30
N ALA A 135 7.75 -22.43 -17.74
CA ALA A 135 8.89 -21.55 -17.65
C ALA A 135 9.16 -21.29 -16.16
N PRO A 136 10.37 -21.55 -15.65
CA PRO A 136 10.75 -21.00 -14.36
C PRO A 136 10.53 -19.48 -14.49
N ALA A 137 9.75 -18.90 -13.57
CA ALA A 137 9.62 -17.44 -13.50
C ALA A 137 11.05 -16.87 -13.60
N PRO A 138 11.30 -15.84 -14.44
CA PRO A 138 12.61 -15.24 -14.47
C PRO A 138 12.95 -14.93 -13.03
N VAL A 139 14.02 -15.55 -12.53
CA VAL A 139 14.49 -15.31 -11.17
C VAL A 139 14.98 -13.87 -11.18
N SER A 140 14.10 -12.96 -10.78
CA SER A 140 14.48 -11.55 -10.62
C SER A 140 15.67 -11.52 -9.66
N ASP A 141 16.68 -10.72 -9.97
CA ASP A 141 17.72 -10.45 -8.99
C ASP A 141 17.26 -9.29 -8.09
N PRO A 142 16.77 -9.57 -6.88
CA PRO A 142 16.19 -8.52 -6.02
C PRO A 142 17.20 -7.44 -5.67
N VAL A 143 18.51 -7.70 -5.77
CA VAL A 143 19.55 -6.70 -5.52
C VAL A 143 19.61 -5.70 -6.68
N ALA A 144 19.65 -6.20 -7.93
CA ALA A 144 19.61 -5.35 -9.11
C ALA A 144 18.27 -4.60 -9.22
N ASP A 145 17.16 -5.28 -9.01
CA ASP A 145 15.83 -4.69 -9.04
C ASP A 145 15.69 -3.54 -8.03
N MET A 146 16.18 -3.72 -6.79
CA MET A 146 16.16 -2.70 -5.76
C MET A 146 17.06 -1.51 -6.11
N ALA A 147 18.25 -1.75 -6.66
CA ALA A 147 19.19 -0.70 -7.06
C ALA A 147 18.65 0.19 -8.19
N GLU A 148 17.86 -0.37 -9.10
CA GLU A 148 17.23 0.35 -10.20
C GLU A 148 15.96 1.10 -9.82
N LEU A 149 15.38 0.82 -8.64
CA LEU A 149 14.15 1.45 -8.19
C LEU A 149 14.33 2.98 -8.04
N LYS A 150 13.45 3.73 -8.72
CA LYS A 150 13.32 5.18 -8.61
C LYS A 150 11.89 5.51 -8.19
N PRO A 151 11.56 5.36 -6.89
CA PRO A 151 10.21 5.60 -6.41
C PRO A 151 9.83 7.07 -6.61
N SER A 152 8.61 7.30 -7.05
CA SER A 152 7.98 8.61 -7.01
C SER A 152 6.98 8.61 -5.86
N TRP A 153 7.30 9.27 -4.77
CA TRP A 153 6.43 9.32 -3.60
C TRP A 153 5.12 10.05 -3.85
N SER A 154 4.97 10.76 -4.98
CA SER A 154 3.68 11.27 -5.45
C SER A 154 2.72 10.14 -5.87
N ILE A 155 3.26 8.99 -6.28
CA ILE A 155 2.51 7.76 -6.59
C ILE A 155 2.79 6.73 -5.48
N PHE A 156 2.46 7.10 -4.26
CA PHE A 156 2.88 6.45 -3.02
C PHE A 156 2.63 4.93 -3.00
N ALA A 157 1.41 4.48 -3.27
CA ALA A 157 1.06 3.07 -3.21
C ALA A 157 1.90 2.18 -4.14
N LYS A 158 2.13 2.64 -5.38
CA LYS A 158 2.95 1.89 -6.36
C LYS A 158 4.42 1.83 -5.97
N SER A 159 4.95 2.93 -5.42
CA SER A 159 6.33 2.97 -4.95
C SER A 159 6.56 2.02 -3.77
N VAL A 160 5.63 2.00 -2.82
CA VAL A 160 5.66 1.09 -1.67
C VAL A 160 5.55 -0.38 -2.11
N GLU A 161 4.63 -0.69 -3.03
CA GLU A 161 4.46 -2.03 -3.58
C GLU A 161 5.74 -2.51 -4.28
N ALA A 162 6.36 -1.69 -5.11
CA ALA A 162 7.58 -2.05 -5.83
C ALA A 162 8.74 -2.35 -4.86
N VAL A 163 8.97 -1.50 -3.87
CA VAL A 163 9.97 -1.74 -2.81
C VAL A 163 9.68 -3.03 -2.07
N SER A 164 8.44 -3.23 -1.64
CA SER A 164 8.06 -4.41 -0.85
C SER A 164 8.13 -5.71 -1.64
N THR A 165 7.89 -5.67 -2.95
CA THR A 165 8.07 -6.82 -3.85
C THR A 165 9.54 -7.25 -3.91
N SER A 166 10.46 -6.30 -4.06
CA SER A 166 11.90 -6.60 -4.05
C SER A 166 12.36 -7.09 -2.68
N ILE A 167 11.83 -6.56 -1.58
CA ILE A 167 12.10 -7.04 -0.22
C ILE A 167 11.66 -8.51 -0.07
N LEU A 168 10.42 -8.84 -0.43
CA LEU A 168 9.91 -10.21 -0.32
C LEU A 168 10.73 -11.18 -1.17
N ALA A 169 11.10 -10.79 -2.40
CA ALA A 169 11.96 -11.58 -3.25
C ALA A 169 13.37 -11.79 -2.64
N ALA A 170 13.94 -10.76 -2.03
CA ALA A 170 15.23 -10.84 -1.35
C ALA A 170 15.19 -11.73 -0.12
N ILE A 171 14.14 -11.66 0.70
CA ILE A 171 13.96 -12.56 1.84
C ILE A 171 13.86 -14.02 1.36
N ARG A 172 13.05 -14.29 0.34
CA ARG A 172 12.88 -15.63 -0.23
C ARG A 172 14.16 -16.22 -0.84
N GLN A 173 15.09 -15.36 -1.26
CA GLN A 173 16.37 -15.76 -1.86
C GLN A 173 17.55 -15.68 -0.89
N ASP A 174 17.34 -15.42 0.39
CA ASP A 174 18.39 -15.19 1.41
C ASP A 174 19.35 -14.06 1.01
N LYS A 175 18.82 -13.00 0.38
CA LYS A 175 19.56 -11.83 -0.10
C LYS A 175 19.22 -10.54 0.66
N TYR A 176 18.50 -10.62 1.79
CA TYR A 176 18.03 -9.42 2.49
C TYR A 176 19.18 -8.48 2.89
N GLU A 177 20.29 -9.04 3.37
CA GLU A 177 21.46 -8.22 3.75
C GLU A 177 22.09 -7.49 2.54
N LEU A 178 21.95 -8.05 1.35
CA LEU A 178 22.52 -7.44 0.14
C LEU A 178 21.69 -6.26 -0.37
N ILE A 179 20.38 -6.21 -0.06
CA ILE A 179 19.51 -5.09 -0.46
C ILE A 179 19.49 -3.94 0.56
N ARG A 180 20.02 -4.14 1.79
CA ARG A 180 19.94 -3.12 2.85
C ARG A 180 20.51 -1.75 2.46
N PRO A 181 21.68 -1.63 1.78
CA PRO A 181 22.19 -0.34 1.36
C PRO A 181 21.24 0.41 0.42
N GLU A 182 20.59 -0.31 -0.49
CA GLU A 182 19.60 0.28 -1.39
C GLU A 182 18.29 0.63 -0.67
N LEU A 183 17.88 -0.18 0.29
CA LEU A 183 16.72 0.12 1.14
C LEU A 183 16.99 1.39 1.96
N GLU A 184 18.18 1.56 2.53
CA GLU A 184 18.58 2.79 3.20
C GLU A 184 18.53 4.00 2.27
N ARG A 185 19.04 3.88 1.05
CA ARG A 185 18.94 4.92 0.01
C ARG A 185 17.49 5.31 -0.27
N LEU A 186 16.62 4.33 -0.45
CA LEU A 186 15.19 4.56 -0.71
C LEU A 186 14.49 5.19 0.50
N ASN A 187 14.82 4.73 1.70
CA ASN A 187 14.30 5.33 2.92
C ASN A 187 14.76 6.78 3.11
N ASN A 188 16.00 7.13 2.74
CA ASN A 188 16.47 8.53 2.79
C ASN A 188 15.55 9.44 1.94
N THR A 189 15.26 9.07 0.70
CA THR A 189 14.34 9.85 -0.14
C THR A 189 12.92 9.90 0.42
N PHE A 190 12.49 8.84 1.12
CA PHE A 190 11.21 8.82 1.81
C PHE A 190 11.19 9.76 3.02
N GLN A 191 12.28 9.84 3.80
CA GLN A 191 12.39 10.76 4.93
C GLN A 191 12.31 12.23 4.47
N GLU A 192 12.98 12.59 3.38
CA GLU A 192 12.86 13.92 2.77
C GLU A 192 11.39 14.25 2.42
N TYR A 193 10.68 13.27 1.86
CA TYR A 193 9.27 13.43 1.55
C TYR A 193 8.39 13.54 2.82
N LEU A 194 8.66 12.77 3.87
CA LEU A 194 7.96 12.86 5.15
C LEU A 194 8.09 14.25 5.77
N ASP A 195 9.29 14.81 5.78
CA ASP A 195 9.56 16.15 6.33
C ASP A 195 8.72 17.22 5.62
N LEU A 196 8.46 17.07 4.33
CA LEU A 196 7.69 18.02 3.53
C LEU A 196 6.17 17.83 3.62
N ALA A 197 5.70 16.59 3.73
CA ALA A 197 4.30 16.27 3.43
C ALA A 197 3.51 15.67 4.60
N TYR A 198 4.14 14.93 5.52
CA TYR A 198 3.43 14.08 6.47
C TYR A 198 2.46 14.85 7.37
N PHE A 199 2.95 15.84 8.10
CA PHE A 199 2.14 16.57 9.10
C PHE A 199 1.02 17.40 8.45
N SER A 200 1.26 17.97 7.28
CA SER A 200 0.22 18.69 6.54
C SER A 200 -0.87 17.74 6.02
N MET A 201 -0.49 16.52 5.65
CA MET A 201 -1.41 15.53 5.11
C MET A 201 -2.32 14.90 6.18
N LEU A 202 -1.84 14.73 7.43
CA LEU A 202 -2.65 14.18 8.52
C LEU A 202 -3.97 14.95 8.74
N HIS A 203 -3.93 16.25 8.51
CA HIS A 203 -5.07 17.17 8.72
C HIS A 203 -5.84 17.48 7.43
N ALA A 204 -5.34 17.04 6.27
CA ALA A 204 -6.01 17.25 4.99
C ALA A 204 -7.30 16.42 4.87
N SER A 205 -8.35 17.02 4.29
CA SER A 205 -9.60 16.31 4.01
C SER A 205 -9.44 15.48 2.72
N HIS A 206 -9.67 14.17 2.81
CA HIS A 206 -9.61 13.27 1.66
C HIS A 206 -10.97 12.59 1.48
N PHE A 207 -11.67 12.92 0.39
CA PHE A 207 -13.02 12.42 0.12
C PHE A 207 -13.06 11.05 -0.59
N LEU A 208 -11.97 10.66 -1.27
CA LEU A 208 -11.98 9.48 -2.15
C LEU A 208 -11.37 8.23 -1.51
N ALA A 209 -10.39 8.36 -0.64
CA ALA A 209 -9.75 7.26 0.08
C ALA A 209 -8.99 7.80 1.30
N PRO A 210 -8.81 7.00 2.37
CA PRO A 210 -7.98 7.43 3.48
C PRO A 210 -6.52 7.54 3.04
N ARG A 211 -5.78 8.49 3.59
CA ARG A 211 -4.32 8.60 3.40
C ARG A 211 -3.54 8.29 4.68
N SER A 212 -4.22 8.21 5.80
CA SER A 212 -3.64 7.93 7.11
C SER A 212 -4.63 7.18 7.99
N VAL A 213 -4.11 6.52 9.02
CA VAL A 213 -4.90 5.66 9.91
C VAL A 213 -6.08 6.36 10.59
N ASN A 214 -5.95 7.65 10.96
CA ASN A 214 -7.03 8.46 11.57
C ASN A 214 -8.18 8.80 10.59
N LYS A 215 -8.04 8.49 9.30
CA LYS A 215 -9.06 8.76 8.26
C LYS A 215 -9.82 7.51 7.81
N ILE A 216 -9.50 6.33 8.36
CA ILE A 216 -10.16 5.06 7.98
C ILE A 216 -11.64 5.07 8.36
N LEU A 217 -11.99 5.33 9.62
CA LEU A 217 -13.40 5.34 10.04
C LEU A 217 -14.22 6.45 9.39
N PRO A 218 -13.74 7.70 9.26
CA PRO A 218 -14.41 8.71 8.45
C PRO A 218 -14.73 8.23 7.03
N TYR A 219 -13.75 7.60 6.35
CA TYR A 219 -13.95 7.04 5.02
C TYR A 219 -15.03 5.93 5.00
N LEU A 220 -14.93 4.94 5.88
CA LEU A 220 -15.89 3.85 5.94
C LEU A 220 -17.32 4.33 6.25
N SER A 221 -17.46 5.31 7.16
CA SER A 221 -18.78 5.83 7.55
C SER A 221 -19.44 6.68 6.47
N THR A 222 -18.66 7.34 5.60
CA THR A 222 -19.19 8.09 4.45
C THR A 222 -19.53 7.20 3.26
N THR A 223 -18.79 6.09 3.10
CA THR A 223 -18.96 5.16 1.98
C THR A 223 -20.11 4.21 2.20
N TYR A 224 -20.34 3.75 3.42
CA TYR A 224 -21.34 2.71 3.73
C TYR A 224 -22.43 3.19 4.68
N ARG A 225 -23.68 3.10 4.20
CA ARG A 225 -24.89 3.37 4.99
C ARG A 225 -25.44 2.08 5.61
N ASP A 226 -26.45 2.19 6.46
CA ASP A 226 -26.96 1.22 7.44
C ASP A 226 -27.16 -0.24 6.97
N LYS A 227 -27.38 -0.49 5.69
CA LYS A 227 -27.72 -1.84 5.19
C LYS A 227 -26.51 -2.70 4.82
N HIS A 228 -25.34 -2.14 4.71
CA HIS A 228 -24.15 -2.88 4.26
C HIS A 228 -23.44 -3.53 5.45
N LYS A 229 -22.98 -4.77 5.25
CA LYS A 229 -22.05 -5.42 6.16
C LYS A 229 -20.62 -4.98 5.82
N VAL A 230 -19.92 -4.41 6.77
CA VAL A 230 -18.54 -3.95 6.61
C VAL A 230 -17.65 -4.53 7.71
N ALA A 231 -16.56 -5.15 7.33
CA ALA A 231 -15.54 -5.66 8.24
C ALA A 231 -14.23 -4.88 8.06
N LEU A 232 -13.69 -4.34 9.14
CA LEU A 232 -12.35 -3.77 9.22
C LEU A 232 -11.44 -4.76 9.94
N LEU A 233 -10.49 -5.34 9.23
CA LEU A 233 -9.50 -6.26 9.76
C LEU A 233 -8.20 -5.49 10.00
N VAL A 234 -7.77 -5.37 11.25
CA VAL A 234 -6.53 -4.70 11.65
C VAL A 234 -5.52 -5.75 12.05
N VAL A 235 -4.43 -5.86 11.31
CA VAL A 235 -3.37 -6.84 11.58
C VAL A 235 -2.20 -6.11 12.23
N ASP A 236 -1.98 -6.33 13.52
CA ASP A 236 -0.93 -5.68 14.30
C ASP A 236 0.46 -5.95 13.71
N GLY A 237 1.21 -4.88 13.42
CA GLY A 237 2.61 -4.94 12.98
C GLY A 237 2.86 -5.48 11.57
N MET A 238 1.85 -5.55 10.70
CA MET A 238 1.99 -6.10 9.34
C MET A 238 2.70 -5.12 8.39
N ALA A 239 3.95 -5.39 8.02
CA ALA A 239 4.62 -4.68 6.95
C ALA A 239 4.00 -5.00 5.57
N TRP A 240 4.19 -4.11 4.59
CA TRP A 240 3.64 -4.31 3.25
C TRP A 240 4.10 -5.60 2.57
N TRP A 241 5.36 -6.01 2.75
CA TRP A 241 5.83 -7.27 2.17
C TRP A 241 5.12 -8.50 2.76
N GLN A 242 4.67 -8.45 4.01
CA GLN A 242 3.88 -9.51 4.64
C GLN A 242 2.45 -9.55 4.08
N TYR A 243 1.88 -8.37 3.77
CA TYR A 243 0.63 -8.31 3.03
C TYR A 243 0.75 -8.96 1.64
N LEU A 244 1.88 -8.80 0.93
CA LEU A 244 2.08 -9.46 -0.37
C LEU A 244 1.98 -10.99 -0.26
N VAL A 245 2.48 -11.58 0.83
CA VAL A 245 2.29 -13.02 1.12
C VAL A 245 0.81 -13.36 1.28
N LEU A 246 0.05 -12.57 2.04
CA LEU A 246 -1.40 -12.76 2.17
C LEU A 246 -2.10 -12.61 0.81
N ARG A 247 -1.73 -11.63 0.01
CA ARG A 247 -2.28 -11.39 -1.33
C ARG A 247 -2.09 -12.62 -2.25
N GLU A 248 -0.96 -13.30 -2.19
CA GLU A 248 -0.72 -14.54 -2.94
C GLU A 248 -1.71 -15.64 -2.54
N HIS A 249 -1.95 -15.84 -1.24
CA HIS A 249 -2.95 -16.80 -0.76
C HIS A 249 -4.37 -16.43 -1.19
N LEU A 250 -4.74 -15.14 -1.14
CA LEU A 250 -6.05 -14.67 -1.61
C LEU A 250 -6.22 -14.86 -3.12
N ALA A 251 -5.17 -14.59 -3.90
CA ALA A 251 -5.18 -14.79 -5.34
C ALA A 251 -5.34 -16.27 -5.73
N ALA A 252 -4.74 -17.22 -4.99
CA ALA A 252 -4.94 -18.64 -5.16
C ALA A 252 -6.41 -19.06 -4.99
N GLU A 253 -7.15 -18.38 -4.13
CA GLU A 253 -8.58 -18.55 -3.89
C GLU A 253 -9.45 -17.66 -4.81
N LYS A 254 -8.85 -17.06 -5.85
CA LYS A 254 -9.51 -16.16 -6.82
C LYS A 254 -10.16 -14.91 -6.20
N ILE A 255 -9.67 -14.48 -5.05
CA ILE A 255 -10.07 -13.24 -4.42
C ILE A 255 -9.20 -12.10 -4.98
N ARG A 256 -9.85 -11.12 -5.57
CA ARG A 256 -9.20 -9.90 -6.05
C ARG A 256 -9.18 -8.85 -4.96
N THR A 257 -8.08 -8.11 -4.88
CA THR A 257 -7.88 -7.00 -3.96
C THR A 257 -7.73 -5.68 -4.72
N VAL A 258 -8.15 -4.59 -4.08
CA VAL A 258 -7.82 -3.24 -4.52
C VAL A 258 -6.85 -2.66 -3.49
N ASP A 259 -5.61 -2.54 -3.91
CA ASP A 259 -4.49 -2.22 -3.03
C ASP A 259 -4.21 -0.71 -3.01
N SER A 260 -4.11 -0.14 -1.82
CA SER A 260 -3.63 1.23 -1.60
C SER A 260 -2.70 1.28 -0.41
N ALA A 261 -1.83 2.29 -0.36
CA ALA A 261 -0.97 2.57 0.78
C ALA A 261 -1.46 3.80 1.52
N ILE A 262 -1.41 3.72 2.84
CA ILE A 262 -1.70 4.83 3.74
C ILE A 262 -0.56 5.01 4.75
N TYR A 263 -0.59 6.09 5.50
CA TYR A 263 0.41 6.38 6.53
C TYR A 263 -0.06 5.90 7.90
N ALA A 264 0.82 5.15 8.60
CA ALA A 264 0.70 4.94 10.03
C ALA A 264 0.88 6.25 10.79
N TRP A 265 0.47 6.28 12.06
CA TRP A 265 0.79 7.39 12.96
C TRP A 265 2.26 7.32 13.40
N ILE A 266 2.97 8.43 13.38
CA ILE A 266 4.37 8.50 13.86
C ILE A 266 4.39 9.17 15.26
N PRO A 267 5.10 8.60 16.23
CA PRO A 267 5.85 7.33 16.23
C PRO A 267 4.97 6.13 15.93
N THR A 268 5.52 5.16 15.18
CA THR A 268 4.78 3.98 14.70
C THR A 268 4.58 2.94 15.79
N ILE A 269 3.75 3.29 16.77
CA ILE A 269 3.45 2.46 17.93
C ILE A 269 1.98 2.10 17.98
N THR A 270 1.70 0.88 18.41
CA THR A 270 0.35 0.33 18.57
C THR A 270 -0.57 1.28 19.35
N MET A 271 -0.06 1.85 20.45
CA MET A 271 -0.84 2.75 21.31
C MET A 271 -1.41 3.95 20.56
N LEU A 272 -0.67 4.55 19.64
CA LEU A 272 -1.13 5.74 18.90
C LEU A 272 -1.87 5.34 17.63
N SER A 273 -1.29 4.48 16.81
CA SER A 273 -1.87 4.12 15.51
C SER A 273 -3.20 3.39 15.64
N ARG A 274 -3.31 2.38 16.52
CA ARG A 274 -4.59 1.67 16.72
C ARG A 274 -5.64 2.57 17.35
N GLN A 275 -5.23 3.42 18.29
CA GLN A 275 -6.14 4.42 18.82
C GLN A 275 -6.66 5.35 17.70
N ALA A 276 -5.78 5.83 16.80
CA ALA A 276 -6.17 6.67 15.67
C ALA A 276 -7.15 5.96 14.74
N ILE A 277 -6.92 4.67 14.44
CA ILE A 277 -7.84 3.84 13.64
C ILE A 277 -9.23 3.82 14.28
N PHE A 278 -9.33 3.39 15.54
CA PHE A 278 -10.62 3.14 16.20
C PHE A 278 -11.31 4.42 16.71
N ARG A 279 -10.55 5.52 16.84
CA ARG A 279 -11.12 6.84 17.14
C ARG A 279 -11.65 7.55 15.89
N GLY A 280 -11.07 7.27 14.71
CA GLY A 280 -11.31 8.04 13.49
C GLY A 280 -10.84 9.48 13.56
N ASP A 281 -9.88 9.77 14.43
CA ASP A 281 -9.32 11.08 14.74
C ASP A 281 -7.90 10.92 15.30
N ASP A 282 -7.23 12.03 15.59
CA ASP A 282 -5.89 12.06 16.16
C ASP A 282 -5.82 11.35 17.52
N PRO A 283 -4.78 10.55 17.77
CA PRO A 283 -4.62 9.84 19.03
C PRO A 283 -4.27 10.79 20.19
N ARG A 284 -4.53 10.36 21.41
CA ARG A 284 -4.23 11.09 22.65
C ARG A 284 -3.22 10.33 23.49
N LEU A 285 -2.14 10.96 23.89
CA LEU A 285 -1.07 10.33 24.68
C LEU A 285 -1.56 9.77 26.04
N TYR A 286 -2.53 10.45 26.66
CA TYR A 286 -3.07 10.01 27.96
C TYR A 286 -4.18 8.96 27.87
N TYR A 287 -4.45 8.43 26.67
CA TYR A 287 -5.46 7.41 26.50
C TYR A 287 -4.83 6.01 26.67
N LYS A 288 -5.33 5.26 27.65
CA LYS A 288 -4.85 3.89 27.90
C LYS A 288 -5.36 2.96 26.81
N GLN A 289 -4.46 2.52 25.96
CA GLN A 289 -4.75 1.55 24.90
C GLN A 289 -4.93 0.15 25.47
N SER A 290 -5.99 -0.52 25.06
CA SER A 290 -6.28 -1.92 25.37
C SER A 290 -7.38 -2.43 24.42
N PRO A 291 -7.58 -3.75 24.25
CA PRO A 291 -8.69 -4.29 23.47
C PRO A 291 -10.06 -3.75 23.91
N ALA A 292 -10.30 -3.66 25.21
CA ALA A 292 -11.56 -3.10 25.74
C ALA A 292 -11.73 -1.59 25.43
N SER A 293 -10.63 -0.86 25.34
CA SER A 293 -10.65 0.56 24.95
C SER A 293 -10.91 0.74 23.46
N GLU A 294 -10.35 -0.12 22.62
CA GLU A 294 -10.62 -0.15 21.17
C GLU A 294 -12.07 -0.51 20.89
N GLU A 295 -12.60 -1.54 21.55
CA GLU A 295 -14.00 -1.93 21.44
C GLU A 295 -14.95 -0.76 21.80
N LYS A 296 -14.64 -0.01 22.87
CA LYS A 296 -15.43 1.18 23.24
C LYS A 296 -15.39 2.26 22.17
N LEU A 297 -14.22 2.51 21.58
CA LEU A 297 -14.08 3.50 20.49
C LEU A 297 -14.85 3.05 19.25
N TRP A 298 -14.72 1.78 18.85
CA TRP A 298 -15.44 1.19 17.72
C TRP A 298 -16.96 1.28 17.89
N ASN A 299 -17.46 0.87 19.06
CA ASN A 299 -18.89 0.90 19.39
C ASN A 299 -19.41 2.35 19.41
N ALA A 300 -18.69 3.27 20.04
CA ALA A 300 -19.07 4.68 20.13
C ALA A 300 -19.17 5.33 18.74
N TRP A 301 -18.18 5.10 17.87
CA TRP A 301 -18.16 5.63 16.51
C TRP A 301 -19.41 5.25 15.72
N TRP A 302 -19.71 3.95 15.68
CA TRP A 302 -20.82 3.47 14.86
C TRP A 302 -22.19 3.77 15.48
N THR A 303 -22.29 3.76 16.81
CA THR A 303 -23.52 4.18 17.51
C THR A 303 -23.85 5.64 17.24
N GLU A 304 -22.84 6.52 17.24
CA GLU A 304 -23.01 7.94 16.86
C GLU A 304 -23.51 8.09 15.41
N LYS A 305 -23.15 7.18 14.53
CA LYS A 305 -23.62 7.15 13.13
C LYS A 305 -24.98 6.44 12.97
N GLY A 306 -25.67 6.10 14.07
CA GLY A 306 -27.00 5.52 14.07
C GLY A 306 -27.05 4.00 13.89
N VAL A 307 -25.92 3.28 13.96
CA VAL A 307 -25.91 1.80 13.90
C VAL A 307 -26.30 1.24 15.26
N PRO A 308 -27.31 0.33 15.33
CA PRO A 308 -27.69 -0.32 16.58
C PRO A 308 -26.50 -1.10 17.20
N SER A 309 -26.38 -1.07 18.52
CA SER A 309 -25.30 -1.78 19.22
C SER A 309 -25.32 -3.31 19.00
N SER A 310 -26.49 -3.89 18.74
CA SER A 310 -26.64 -5.30 18.37
C SER A 310 -26.01 -5.67 17.02
N ASP A 311 -25.75 -4.68 16.19
CA ASP A 311 -25.21 -4.83 14.84
C ASP A 311 -23.70 -4.51 14.77
N ILE A 312 -23.09 -4.15 15.92
CA ILE A 312 -21.68 -3.76 16.03
C ILE A 312 -20.94 -4.84 16.82
N GLN A 313 -19.84 -5.32 16.30
CA GLN A 313 -19.02 -6.34 16.94
C GLN A 313 -17.52 -6.00 16.82
N TYR A 314 -16.79 -6.25 17.90
CA TYR A 314 -15.34 -6.16 17.96
C TYR A 314 -14.78 -7.50 18.42
N ILE A 315 -13.79 -8.05 17.70
CA ILE A 315 -13.14 -9.31 17.99
C ILE A 315 -11.63 -9.08 18.07
N TYR A 316 -10.99 -9.61 19.09
CA TYR A 316 -9.56 -9.50 19.32
C TYR A 316 -8.91 -10.89 19.42
N GLY A 317 -7.83 -11.09 18.66
CA GLY A 317 -7.05 -12.33 18.61
C GLY A 317 -7.25 -13.11 17.31
N ASP A 318 -6.51 -14.20 17.17
CA ASP A 318 -6.37 -14.98 15.93
C ASP A 318 -7.15 -16.30 15.95
N SER A 319 -8.06 -16.46 16.89
CA SER A 319 -9.02 -17.57 16.88
C SER A 319 -10.02 -17.41 15.75
N GLU A 320 -10.63 -18.51 15.31
CA GLU A 320 -11.72 -18.44 14.33
C GLU A 320 -12.85 -17.54 14.88
N PRO A 321 -13.23 -16.47 14.15
CA PRO A 321 -14.15 -15.48 14.70
C PRO A 321 -15.60 -16.00 14.71
N GLU A 322 -16.26 -15.94 15.87
CA GLU A 322 -17.69 -16.11 15.98
C GLU A 322 -18.41 -14.80 15.65
N VAL A 323 -18.94 -14.68 14.44
CA VAL A 323 -19.63 -13.49 13.98
C VAL A 323 -21.15 -13.66 14.16
N TRP A 324 -21.78 -12.74 14.88
CA TRP A 324 -23.24 -12.79 15.09
C TRP A 324 -23.99 -12.54 13.78
N SER A 325 -25.13 -13.20 13.63
CA SER A 325 -25.97 -13.05 12.41
C SER A 325 -26.44 -11.62 12.17
N THR A 326 -26.58 -10.83 13.24
CA THR A 326 -26.99 -9.41 13.21
C THR A 326 -25.84 -8.47 12.85
N THR A 327 -24.58 -8.90 12.97
CA THR A 327 -23.42 -8.02 12.81
C THR A 327 -23.37 -7.38 11.42
N ARG A 328 -23.30 -6.07 11.41
CA ARG A 328 -23.11 -5.23 10.20
C ARG A 328 -21.82 -4.42 10.23
N ARG A 329 -21.27 -4.17 11.40
CA ARG A 329 -20.02 -3.46 11.62
C ARG A 329 -19.12 -4.35 12.44
N LEU A 330 -18.19 -5.02 11.77
CA LEU A 330 -17.22 -5.91 12.40
C LEU A 330 -15.85 -5.24 12.42
N ALA A 331 -15.22 -5.19 13.59
CA ALA A 331 -13.78 -5.00 13.69
C ALA A 331 -13.15 -6.32 14.17
N LEU A 332 -12.06 -6.73 13.53
CA LEU A 332 -11.25 -7.87 13.93
C LEU A 332 -9.79 -7.45 14.03
N VAL A 333 -9.17 -7.69 15.16
CA VAL A 333 -7.74 -7.39 15.40
C VAL A 333 -6.97 -8.68 15.51
N SER A 334 -6.03 -8.90 14.58
CA SER A 334 -5.08 -10.03 14.57
C SER A 334 -3.75 -9.57 15.16
N VAL A 335 -3.14 -10.33 16.05
CA VAL A 335 -1.93 -9.95 16.79
C VAL A 335 -0.72 -10.85 16.55
N THR A 336 -0.90 -11.97 15.88
CA THR A 336 0.16 -12.99 15.68
C THR A 336 1.43 -12.41 15.07
N LEU A 337 1.32 -11.49 14.10
CA LEU A 337 2.51 -10.97 13.40
C LEU A 337 3.36 -10.10 14.32
N ASP A 338 2.75 -9.26 15.16
CA ASP A 338 3.48 -8.44 16.13
C ASP A 338 4.16 -9.32 17.21
N GLU A 339 3.44 -10.31 17.76
CA GLU A 339 4.00 -11.24 18.74
C GLU A 339 5.22 -11.99 18.20
N VAL A 340 5.15 -12.48 16.96
CA VAL A 340 6.26 -13.19 16.31
C VAL A 340 7.40 -12.24 15.96
N MET A 341 7.11 -11.03 15.54
CA MET A 341 8.10 -10.01 15.24
C MET A 341 9.03 -9.74 16.42
N HIS A 342 8.48 -9.57 17.62
CA HIS A 342 9.24 -9.26 18.82
C HIS A 342 10.22 -10.36 19.27
N ILE A 343 10.01 -11.59 18.82
CA ILE A 343 10.91 -12.73 19.13
C ILE A 343 11.81 -13.10 17.95
N SER A 344 11.67 -12.43 16.81
CA SER A 344 12.43 -12.71 15.59
C SER A 344 13.59 -11.71 15.44
N ASP A 345 14.76 -12.21 15.07
CA ASP A 345 15.95 -11.41 14.78
C ASP A 345 16.37 -11.50 13.31
N ALA A 346 15.64 -12.26 12.51
CA ALA A 346 15.91 -12.49 11.09
C ALA A 346 14.61 -12.51 10.24
N PRO A 347 14.63 -11.88 9.04
CA PRO A 347 13.47 -11.79 8.17
C PRO A 347 12.94 -13.11 7.62
N ASP A 348 13.80 -14.12 7.42
CA ASP A 348 13.44 -15.45 6.95
C ASP A 348 12.57 -16.22 7.96
N LEU A 349 12.90 -16.13 9.24
CA LEU A 349 12.06 -16.69 10.31
C LEU A 349 10.68 -16.01 10.33
N LEU A 350 10.67 -14.69 10.24
CA LEU A 350 9.42 -13.92 10.18
C LEU A 350 8.61 -14.28 8.92
N LEU A 351 9.24 -14.55 7.78
CA LEU A 351 8.56 -14.99 6.56
C LEU A 351 7.85 -16.34 6.78
N ALA A 352 8.52 -17.33 7.38
CA ALA A 352 7.91 -18.63 7.62
C ALA A 352 6.66 -18.53 8.52
N CYS A 353 6.71 -17.67 9.55
CA CYS A 353 5.55 -17.40 10.40
C CYS A 353 4.46 -16.62 9.65
N THR A 354 4.83 -15.68 8.79
CA THR A 354 3.89 -14.92 7.94
C THR A 354 3.14 -15.84 6.98
N GLU A 355 3.82 -16.80 6.35
CA GLU A 355 3.19 -17.79 5.45
C GLU A 355 2.14 -18.64 6.20
N ALA A 356 2.49 -19.10 7.42
CA ALA A 356 1.56 -19.88 8.24
C ALA A 356 0.34 -19.06 8.70
N TRP A 357 0.56 -17.79 9.08
CA TRP A 357 -0.49 -16.87 9.46
C TRP A 357 -1.38 -16.53 8.25
N ALA A 358 -0.80 -16.13 7.11
CA ALA A 358 -1.52 -15.73 5.91
C ALA A 358 -2.49 -16.80 5.42
N ARG A 359 -2.07 -18.09 5.46
CA ARG A 359 -2.91 -19.22 5.10
C ARG A 359 -4.15 -19.36 6.01
N ARG A 360 -4.01 -19.08 7.31
CA ARG A 360 -5.14 -19.12 8.26
C ARG A 360 -6.03 -17.88 8.06
N PHE A 361 -5.40 -16.72 7.96
CA PHE A 361 -6.12 -15.45 7.84
C PHE A 361 -6.92 -15.34 6.53
N ALA A 362 -6.40 -15.90 5.44
CA ALA A 362 -7.14 -16.01 4.19
C ALA A 362 -8.46 -16.78 4.35
N ARG A 363 -8.50 -17.86 5.15
CA ARG A 363 -9.74 -18.60 5.43
C ARG A 363 -10.76 -17.74 6.20
N THR A 364 -10.30 -16.94 7.16
CA THR A 364 -11.17 -15.98 7.87
C THR A 364 -11.76 -14.97 6.88
N ILE A 365 -10.97 -14.44 5.96
CA ILE A 365 -11.43 -13.50 4.92
C ILE A 365 -12.48 -14.15 4.03
N ILE A 366 -12.26 -15.40 3.59
CA ILE A 366 -13.22 -16.15 2.78
C ILE A 366 -14.55 -16.31 3.52
N SER A 367 -14.49 -16.76 4.78
CA SER A 367 -15.69 -16.92 5.62
C SER A 367 -16.47 -15.62 5.79
N LEU A 368 -15.81 -14.50 6.00
CA LEU A 368 -16.47 -13.19 6.11
C LEU A 368 -17.08 -12.73 4.78
N LYS A 369 -16.38 -12.98 3.67
CA LYS A 369 -16.89 -12.69 2.32
C LYS A 369 -18.14 -13.48 2.01
N ASP A 370 -18.16 -14.78 2.35
CA ASP A 370 -19.34 -15.66 2.16
C ASP A 370 -20.54 -15.21 3.02
N GLN A 371 -20.27 -14.57 4.16
CA GLN A 371 -21.30 -13.94 5.00
C GLN A 371 -21.77 -12.57 4.47
N GLY A 372 -21.24 -12.11 3.34
CA GLY A 372 -21.63 -10.89 2.64
C GLY A 372 -20.99 -9.61 3.19
N PHE A 373 -19.87 -9.71 3.89
CA PHE A 373 -19.10 -8.53 4.30
C PHE A 373 -18.32 -7.93 3.13
N LYS A 374 -18.35 -6.62 3.04
CA LYS A 374 -17.32 -5.83 2.36
C LYS A 374 -16.14 -5.71 3.32
N ILE A 375 -14.97 -6.15 2.90
CA ILE A 375 -13.83 -6.32 3.80
C ILE A 375 -12.76 -5.27 3.49
N TYR A 376 -12.26 -4.65 4.55
CA TYR A 376 -11.09 -3.79 4.52
C TYR A 376 -10.02 -4.37 5.43
N ILE A 377 -8.77 -4.44 4.93
CA ILE A 377 -7.62 -4.91 5.70
C ILE A 377 -6.64 -3.75 5.82
N THR A 378 -6.13 -3.55 7.03
CA THR A 378 -5.06 -2.60 7.30
C THR A 378 -4.19 -3.10 8.45
N THR A 379 -3.21 -2.32 8.82
CA THR A 379 -2.38 -2.49 10.01
C THR A 379 -2.26 -1.16 10.75
N ASP A 380 -1.80 -1.17 11.94
CA ASP A 380 -1.47 0.04 12.70
C ASP A 380 -0.06 0.56 12.39
N HIS A 381 0.89 -0.32 12.10
CA HIS A 381 2.25 -0.02 11.64
C HIS A 381 2.86 -1.23 10.92
N GLY A 382 3.97 -1.00 10.23
CA GLY A 382 4.81 -2.08 9.74
C GLY A 382 5.96 -2.39 10.71
N ASN A 383 7.03 -2.99 10.19
CA ASN A 383 8.19 -3.36 10.98
C ASN A 383 9.50 -3.25 10.18
N VAL A 384 10.61 -3.16 10.89
CA VAL A 384 11.95 -3.06 10.29
C VAL A 384 12.97 -3.85 11.10
N LEU A 385 13.96 -4.46 10.40
CA LEU A 385 15.11 -5.06 11.05
C LEU A 385 16.05 -3.95 11.52
N SER A 386 16.15 -3.73 12.82
CA SER A 386 16.98 -2.68 13.40
C SER A 386 18.20 -3.20 14.12
N THR A 387 19.21 -2.33 14.25
CA THR A 387 20.45 -2.59 14.97
C THR A 387 20.58 -1.63 16.15
N GLY A 388 20.85 -2.17 17.33
CA GLY A 388 21.05 -1.39 18.55
C GLY A 388 22.27 -0.47 18.44
N THR A 389 22.13 0.80 18.82
CA THR A 389 23.17 1.83 18.81
C THR A 389 23.57 2.27 20.22
N GLY A 390 22.92 1.74 21.23
CA GLY A 390 23.14 2.03 22.65
C GLY A 390 21.86 1.95 23.46
N SER A 391 21.96 1.48 24.69
CA SER A 391 20.81 1.48 25.60
C SER A 391 20.77 2.81 26.36
N LEU A 392 19.56 3.34 26.53
CA LEU A 392 19.32 4.56 27.32
C LEU A 392 19.87 4.42 28.75
N THR A 393 20.52 5.43 29.23
CA THR A 393 20.95 5.58 30.62
C THR A 393 19.75 5.81 31.58
N SER A 394 19.99 5.67 32.86
CA SER A 394 18.94 5.97 33.86
C SER A 394 18.54 7.45 33.85
N ALA A 395 19.47 8.35 33.60
CA ALA A 395 19.21 9.80 33.52
C ALA A 395 18.29 10.13 32.34
N GLU A 396 18.59 9.59 31.13
CA GLU A 396 17.78 9.80 29.94
C GLU A 396 16.36 9.27 30.08
N LYS A 397 16.14 8.25 30.90
CA LYS A 397 14.80 7.68 31.19
C LYS A 397 13.95 8.52 32.14
N THR A 398 14.53 9.46 32.89
CA THR A 398 13.86 10.15 34.00
C THR A 398 12.74 11.09 33.52
N HIS A 399 12.85 11.65 32.34
CA HIS A 399 11.91 12.63 31.79
C HIS A 399 11.02 12.08 30.68
N LEU A 400 11.01 10.74 30.52
CA LEU A 400 10.12 10.13 29.56
C LEU A 400 8.71 10.05 30.10
N PHE A 401 7.75 10.28 29.22
CA PHE A 401 6.34 10.11 29.51
C PHE A 401 6.04 8.67 29.96
N ALA A 402 5.21 8.47 31.01
CA ALA A 402 5.18 7.24 31.78
C ALA A 402 4.77 5.98 31.00
N ASP A 403 3.73 6.05 30.17
CA ASP A 403 3.20 4.88 29.45
C ASP A 403 3.49 4.96 27.94
N GLY A 404 4.14 3.93 27.38
CA GLY A 404 4.45 3.83 25.94
C GLY A 404 5.51 4.81 25.43
N SER A 405 6.17 5.55 26.32
CA SER A 405 7.10 6.63 25.97
C SER A 405 8.50 6.18 25.60
N ARG A 406 8.85 4.93 25.92
CA ARG A 406 10.13 4.31 25.57
C ARG A 406 9.91 3.04 24.77
N GLY A 407 9.82 3.18 23.49
CA GLY A 407 9.97 2.04 22.58
C GLY A 407 11.44 1.81 22.27
N THR A 408 11.69 0.81 21.47
CA THR A 408 13.03 0.55 20.97
C THR A 408 13.47 1.58 19.93
N ARG A 409 12.56 2.34 19.34
CA ARG A 409 12.85 3.25 18.23
C ARG A 409 12.30 4.68 18.38
N HIS A 410 11.69 4.99 19.52
CA HIS A 410 11.14 6.31 19.81
C HIS A 410 11.29 6.68 21.28
N LEU A 411 11.21 7.98 21.57
CA LEU A 411 11.10 8.53 22.90
C LEU A 411 10.02 9.63 22.91
N ILE A 412 9.17 9.62 23.92
CA ILE A 412 8.18 10.67 24.14
C ILE A 412 8.50 11.32 25.51
N TYR A 413 8.63 12.62 25.54
CA TYR A 413 9.01 13.38 26.71
C TYR A 413 7.84 14.14 27.30
N ASP A 414 7.90 14.44 28.59
CA ASP A 414 6.91 15.30 29.26
C ASP A 414 6.95 16.76 28.78
N SER A 415 8.11 17.20 28.26
CA SER A 415 8.32 18.56 27.75
C SER A 415 9.47 18.61 26.74
N SER A 416 9.64 19.72 26.04
CA SER A 416 10.68 19.88 25.02
C SER A 416 12.10 19.99 25.60
N ALA A 417 12.28 20.59 26.76
CA ALA A 417 13.62 20.85 27.30
C ALA A 417 14.47 19.60 27.56
N PRO A 418 13.96 18.48 28.15
CA PRO A 418 14.72 17.24 28.23
C PRO A 418 15.02 16.61 26.89
N MET A 419 14.12 16.74 25.91
CA MET A 419 14.33 16.25 24.54
C MET A 419 15.44 17.05 23.85
N GLU A 420 15.46 18.36 23.97
CA GLU A 420 16.50 19.23 23.43
C GLU A 420 17.87 18.91 24.05
N ALA A 421 17.92 18.64 25.36
CA ALA A 421 19.13 18.21 26.04
C ALA A 421 19.65 16.86 25.50
N PHE A 422 18.74 15.90 25.28
CA PHE A 422 19.08 14.61 24.66
C PHE A 422 19.65 14.81 23.25
N LEU A 423 18.99 15.61 22.42
CA LEU A 423 19.43 15.90 21.05
C LEU A 423 20.79 16.62 20.98
N ALA A 424 21.14 17.41 21.99
CA ALA A 424 22.45 18.07 22.07
C ALA A 424 23.62 17.10 22.31
N GLU A 425 23.34 15.94 22.93
CA GLU A 425 24.32 14.89 23.22
C GLU A 425 24.35 13.76 22.17
N HIS A 426 23.39 13.75 21.24
CA HIS A 426 23.21 12.70 20.23
C HIS A 426 23.18 13.30 18.82
N ASP A 427 23.36 12.46 17.80
CA ASP A 427 23.20 12.88 16.40
C ASP A 427 21.71 13.13 16.10
N ALA A 428 21.31 14.41 16.16
CA ALA A 428 19.94 14.84 15.92
C ALA A 428 19.42 14.46 14.50
N SER A 429 20.31 14.31 13.52
CA SER A 429 19.93 13.92 12.15
C SER A 429 19.37 12.50 12.07
N SER A 430 19.70 11.64 13.03
CA SER A 430 19.17 10.28 13.13
C SER A 430 17.68 10.22 13.48
N PHE A 431 17.08 11.34 13.88
CA PHE A 431 15.71 11.37 14.39
C PHE A 431 14.78 12.25 13.55
N LEU A 432 13.54 11.81 13.40
CA LEU A 432 12.41 12.68 13.14
C LEU A 432 11.94 13.24 14.48
N VAL A 433 11.91 14.56 14.59
CA VAL A 433 11.54 15.27 15.82
C VAL A 433 10.29 16.08 15.58
N HIS A 434 9.31 15.97 16.48
CA HIS A 434 8.08 16.78 16.43
C HIS A 434 7.47 16.87 17.83
N ASP A 435 6.97 18.05 18.20
CA ASP A 435 6.45 18.33 19.55
C ASP A 435 7.45 17.87 20.63
N ASN A 436 7.05 16.95 21.49
CA ASN A 436 7.85 16.40 22.59
C ASN A 436 8.28 14.94 22.35
N TRP A 437 8.39 14.52 21.11
CA TRP A 437 8.83 13.16 20.80
C TRP A 437 9.89 13.15 19.68
N LEU A 438 10.66 12.08 19.68
CA LEU A 438 11.60 11.75 18.61
C LEU A 438 11.49 10.27 18.22
N ALA A 439 11.77 9.98 16.95
CA ALA A 439 11.70 8.64 16.38
C ALA A 439 12.86 8.41 15.41
N TYR A 440 13.53 7.26 15.48
CA TYR A 440 14.59 6.92 14.56
C TYR A 440 14.10 6.88 13.10
N ARG A 441 14.87 7.51 12.21
CA ARG A 441 14.61 7.54 10.76
C ARG A 441 15.05 6.28 10.05
N GLN A 442 16.23 5.75 10.45
CA GLN A 442 16.86 4.59 9.83
C GLN A 442 16.72 3.33 10.69
N GLU A 443 17.40 2.25 10.34
CA GLU A 443 17.39 0.95 11.00
C GLU A 443 18.13 0.92 12.37
N GLN A 444 18.01 1.98 13.15
CA GLN A 444 18.62 2.12 14.47
C GLN A 444 17.63 1.84 15.59
N ALA A 445 18.13 1.41 16.75
CA ALA A 445 17.30 1.17 17.94
C ALA A 445 18.02 1.51 19.25
N PHE A 446 17.25 1.92 20.27
CA PHE A 446 17.69 2.07 21.66
C PHE A 446 17.86 0.71 22.34
N ALA A 447 18.82 -0.07 21.87
CA ALA A 447 19.14 -1.40 22.36
C ALA A 447 20.66 -1.55 22.51
N LYS A 448 21.09 -2.64 23.18
CA LYS A 448 22.50 -2.95 23.30
C LYS A 448 23.21 -2.85 21.94
N ASN A 449 24.35 -2.17 21.90
CA ASN A 449 25.11 -1.94 20.67
C ASN A 449 25.32 -3.24 19.87
N GLY A 450 24.98 -3.22 18.59
CA GLY A 450 25.07 -4.36 17.68
C GLY A 450 23.96 -5.41 17.83
N LYS A 451 23.04 -5.30 18.81
CA LYS A 451 21.90 -6.20 18.90
C LYS A 451 20.95 -6.00 17.73
N ARG A 452 20.70 -7.05 16.97
CA ARG A 452 19.70 -7.06 15.89
C ARG A 452 18.34 -7.49 16.42
N GLN A 453 17.28 -6.86 15.93
CA GLN A 453 15.90 -7.22 16.27
C GLN A 453 14.96 -6.63 15.23
N ILE A 454 13.88 -7.34 14.92
CA ILE A 454 12.79 -6.77 14.14
C ILE A 454 11.89 -6.02 15.11
N THR A 455 11.55 -4.79 14.80
CA THR A 455 10.81 -3.90 15.71
C THR A 455 10.15 -2.75 14.94
N HIS A 456 9.50 -1.86 15.67
CA HIS A 456 8.77 -0.70 15.19
C HIS A 456 8.93 0.49 16.15
N GLY A 457 8.29 1.62 15.85
CA GLY A 457 8.30 2.83 16.67
C GLY A 457 9.08 3.99 16.06
N GLY A 458 9.67 3.80 14.88
CA GLY A 458 10.40 4.83 14.13
C GLY A 458 9.55 5.56 13.10
N SER A 459 10.24 6.19 12.15
CA SER A 459 9.64 6.80 10.95
C SER A 459 10.11 6.15 9.65
N HIS A 460 10.71 4.97 9.73
CA HIS A 460 11.21 4.26 8.55
C HIS A 460 10.09 3.92 7.56
N LEU A 461 10.38 3.92 6.26
CA LEU A 461 9.44 3.60 5.19
C LEU A 461 8.62 2.33 5.48
N LEU A 462 9.27 1.27 5.94
CA LEU A 462 8.63 -0.03 6.21
C LEU A 462 7.72 -0.04 7.45
N GLU A 463 7.83 0.95 8.31
CA GLU A 463 6.97 1.11 9.48
C GLU A 463 5.78 2.02 9.19
N VAL A 464 6.00 3.08 8.39
CA VAL A 464 5.04 4.17 8.15
C VAL A 464 4.13 3.90 6.97
N ALA A 465 4.67 3.34 5.89
CA ALA A 465 3.91 3.04 4.68
C ALA A 465 3.22 1.69 4.82
N ILE A 466 1.93 1.71 5.12
CA ILE A 466 1.15 0.53 5.47
C ILE A 466 0.05 0.24 4.44
N PRO A 467 -0.39 -1.05 4.31
CA PRO A 467 -1.45 -1.41 3.38
C PRO A 467 -2.83 -0.96 3.88
N PHE A 468 -3.67 -0.51 2.94
CA PHE A 468 -5.12 -0.37 3.09
C PHE A 468 -5.79 -1.03 1.90
N ILE A 469 -6.41 -2.18 2.12
CA ILE A 469 -6.82 -3.13 1.10
C ILE A 469 -8.33 -3.30 1.15
N GLU A 470 -8.95 -3.29 -0.02
CA GLU A 470 -10.38 -3.53 -0.21
C GLU A 470 -10.62 -4.87 -0.91
N ILE A 471 -11.58 -5.70 -0.39
CA ILE A 471 -12.01 -6.98 -0.95
C ILE A 471 -13.52 -6.98 -1.17
#